data_0b250d0a33a2d733fa5a873b1b4f45ae
#
_entry.id   0b250d0a33a2d733fa5a873b1b4f45ae
#
_cell.length_a   1.000
_cell.length_b   1.000
_cell.length_c   1.000
_cell.angle_alpha   90.00
_cell.angle_beta   90.00
_cell.angle_gamma   90.00
#
_symmetry.space_group_name_H-M   'P 1'
#
loop_
_entity.id
_entity.type
_entity.pdbx_description
1 polymer ?
#
loop_
_entity_poly.entity_id
_entity_poly.type
_entity_poly.pdbx_seq_one_letter_code
_entity_poly.pdbx_strand_id
1 'polypeptide(L)'
;MSPGQRYGYRVHGPWDPHNGKRCDPNKLLVDPYARAFDGEFDQHSSLFSYDVHADEPGTGRNEEDSLGHTMLSVVINPFFDWGDDRAPKIPEGESVIYECHVKGMTQTHPGIPEDLRGTYAGMAHPVMVDYLKDLGVTAIELLPVHQFLQDDRLRDLGPVSYIHLRA
;
A
#
# COMPACT_ATOMS: atom_id res chain seq x y z
N MET A 1 -16.90 -13.43 -7.64
CA MET A 1 -15.50 -13.00 -7.79
C MET A 1 -14.65 -13.85 -6.86
N SER A 2 -13.47 -14.29 -7.30
CA SER A 2 -12.59 -15.15 -6.50
C SER A 2 -11.38 -14.35 -6.01
N PRO A 3 -10.79 -14.71 -4.84
CA PRO A 3 -9.56 -14.10 -4.38
C PRO A 3 -8.46 -14.16 -5.45
N GLY A 4 -7.68 -13.07 -5.59
CA GLY A 4 -6.69 -12.89 -6.64
C GLY A 4 -7.22 -12.28 -7.94
N GLN A 5 -8.54 -12.17 -8.12
CA GLN A 5 -9.11 -11.52 -9.28
C GLN A 5 -8.84 -10.02 -9.25
N ARG A 6 -8.31 -9.48 -10.33
CA ARG A 6 -8.08 -8.05 -10.53
C ARG A 6 -9.33 -7.40 -11.11
N TYR A 7 -9.61 -6.17 -10.70
CA TYR A 7 -10.74 -5.37 -11.18
C TYR A 7 -10.47 -3.87 -11.06
N GLY A 8 -11.27 -3.10 -11.75
CA GLY A 8 -11.34 -1.65 -11.66
C GLY A 8 -12.69 -1.17 -12.18
N TYR A 9 -12.97 0.09 -12.03
CA TYR A 9 -14.23 0.70 -12.45
C TYR A 9 -14.02 1.66 -13.61
N ARG A 10 -15.01 1.71 -14.52
CA ARG A 10 -15.14 2.74 -15.55
C ARG A 10 -16.47 3.42 -15.36
N VAL A 11 -16.44 4.74 -15.26
CA VAL A 11 -17.65 5.54 -14.96
C VAL A 11 -18.17 6.17 -16.24
N HIS A 12 -19.39 5.80 -16.60
CA HIS A 12 -20.12 6.38 -17.70
C HIS A 12 -21.06 7.47 -17.18
N GLY A 13 -21.11 8.62 -17.86
CA GLY A 13 -21.96 9.72 -17.43
C GLY A 13 -21.60 11.04 -18.14
N PRO A 14 -22.16 12.15 -17.69
CA PRO A 14 -21.95 13.46 -18.33
C PRO A 14 -20.53 13.96 -18.11
N TRP A 15 -19.99 14.60 -19.16
CA TRP A 15 -18.79 15.42 -19.11
C TRP A 15 -19.20 16.88 -19.16
N ASP A 16 -19.11 17.56 -18.02
CA ASP A 16 -19.43 18.96 -17.82
C ASP A 16 -18.56 19.52 -16.69
N PRO A 17 -17.27 19.80 -16.96
CA PRO A 17 -16.28 20.19 -15.96
C PRO A 17 -16.66 21.41 -15.16
N HIS A 18 -17.34 22.39 -15.79
CA HIS A 18 -17.77 23.62 -15.13
C HIS A 18 -18.80 23.39 -14.03
N ASN A 19 -19.59 22.32 -14.16
CA ASN A 19 -20.54 21.87 -13.15
C ASN A 19 -20.04 20.67 -12.34
N GLY A 20 -18.72 20.39 -12.33
CA GLY A 20 -18.09 19.32 -11.56
C GLY A 20 -18.33 17.91 -12.08
N LYS A 21 -18.91 17.72 -13.25
CA LYS A 21 -19.20 16.41 -13.84
C LYS A 21 -18.06 15.99 -14.76
N ARG A 22 -17.31 14.97 -14.37
CA ARG A 22 -16.12 14.53 -15.11
C ARG A 22 -16.12 13.00 -15.30
N CYS A 23 -17.25 12.43 -15.73
CA CYS A 23 -17.33 11.01 -16.02
C CYS A 23 -16.56 10.69 -17.32
N ASP A 24 -15.58 9.83 -17.22
CA ASP A 24 -14.77 9.42 -18.35
C ASP A 24 -14.55 7.89 -18.34
N PRO A 25 -15.19 7.14 -19.27
CA PRO A 25 -15.04 5.70 -19.33
C PRO A 25 -13.65 5.24 -19.80
N ASN A 26 -12.80 6.13 -20.32
CA ASN A 26 -11.43 5.81 -20.66
C ASN A 26 -10.51 5.76 -19.44
N LYS A 27 -10.98 6.27 -18.30
CA LYS A 27 -10.22 6.23 -17.05
C LYS A 27 -10.60 5.02 -16.22
N LEU A 28 -9.63 4.11 -16.05
CA LEU A 28 -9.76 2.98 -15.16
C LEU A 28 -9.49 3.45 -13.73
N LEU A 29 -10.50 3.30 -12.87
CA LEU A 29 -10.45 3.76 -11.49
C LEU A 29 -10.28 2.57 -10.55
N VAL A 30 -9.44 2.74 -9.55
CA VAL A 30 -9.33 1.79 -8.44
C VAL A 30 -10.57 1.89 -7.54
N ASP A 31 -10.90 0.80 -6.88
CA ASP A 31 -11.94 0.79 -5.86
C ASP A 31 -11.42 1.49 -4.59
N PRO A 32 -12.06 2.55 -4.11
CA PRO A 32 -11.66 3.23 -2.88
C PRO A 32 -11.75 2.35 -1.63
N TYR A 33 -12.48 1.24 -1.70
CA TYR A 33 -12.61 0.24 -0.63
C TYR A 33 -11.73 -1.00 -0.83
N ALA A 34 -10.90 -1.03 -1.88
CA ALA A 34 -9.98 -2.14 -2.09
C ALA A 34 -8.99 -2.27 -0.93
N ARG A 35 -8.68 -3.51 -0.58
CA ARG A 35 -7.70 -3.85 0.47
C ARG A 35 -6.37 -4.32 -0.09
N ALA A 36 -6.29 -4.53 -1.39
CA ALA A 36 -5.06 -4.87 -2.09
C ALA A 36 -5.09 -4.31 -3.51
N PHE A 37 -3.92 -3.97 -3.98
CA PHE A 37 -3.69 -3.46 -5.33
C PHE A 37 -2.58 -4.28 -6.01
N ASP A 38 -2.62 -4.33 -7.33
CA ASP A 38 -1.61 -4.95 -8.16
C ASP A 38 -1.32 -4.08 -9.39
N GLY A 39 -0.06 -4.10 -9.83
CA GLY A 39 0.44 -3.24 -10.89
C GLY A 39 1.18 -2.02 -10.37
N GLU A 40 1.59 -1.18 -11.30
CA GLU A 40 2.34 0.05 -11.03
C GLU A 40 1.53 1.28 -11.44
N PHE A 41 1.83 2.38 -10.82
CA PHE A 41 1.35 3.71 -11.17
C PHE A 41 2.53 4.50 -11.73
N ASP A 42 2.48 4.84 -13.02
CA ASP A 42 3.62 5.43 -13.75
C ASP A 42 3.48 6.93 -14.05
N GLN A 43 2.43 7.57 -13.51
CA GLN A 43 2.12 8.99 -13.70
C GLN A 43 1.94 9.43 -15.17
N HIS A 44 1.52 8.50 -16.04
CA HIS A 44 1.27 8.79 -17.45
C HIS A 44 0.13 9.80 -17.65
N SER A 45 0.19 10.59 -18.73
CA SER A 45 -0.84 11.60 -19.07
C SER A 45 -2.26 11.02 -19.19
N SER A 46 -2.38 9.75 -19.61
CA SER A 46 -3.65 9.04 -19.72
C SER A 46 -4.41 8.89 -18.40
N LEU A 47 -3.76 9.06 -17.25
CA LEU A 47 -4.39 8.98 -15.93
C LEU A 47 -5.30 10.17 -15.63
N PHE A 48 -5.06 11.29 -16.31
CA PHE A 48 -5.88 12.49 -16.14
C PHE A 48 -7.06 12.47 -17.12
N SER A 49 -8.24 12.81 -16.62
CA SER A 49 -9.45 12.89 -17.46
C SER A 49 -9.47 14.10 -18.38
N TYR A 50 -8.50 15.00 -18.26
CA TYR A 50 -8.33 16.18 -19.07
C TYR A 50 -6.90 16.28 -19.62
N ASP A 51 -6.72 17.02 -20.70
CA ASP A 51 -5.39 17.30 -21.24
C ASP A 51 -4.63 18.25 -20.29
N VAL A 52 -3.54 17.74 -19.72
CA VAL A 52 -2.70 18.48 -18.77
C VAL A 52 -1.83 19.55 -19.46
N HIS A 53 -1.68 19.47 -20.78
CA HIS A 53 -0.90 20.37 -21.60
C HIS A 53 -1.75 21.38 -22.39
N ALA A 54 -3.08 21.34 -22.23
CA ALA A 54 -3.96 22.30 -22.87
C ALA A 54 -3.80 23.71 -22.30
N ASP A 55 -4.03 24.73 -23.13
CA ASP A 55 -4.00 26.15 -22.72
C ASP A 55 -4.98 26.45 -21.57
N GLU A 56 -6.10 25.76 -21.53
CA GLU A 56 -7.07 25.77 -20.41
C GLU A 56 -7.17 24.38 -19.77
N PRO A 57 -6.31 24.04 -18.81
CA PRO A 57 -6.34 22.73 -18.16
C PRO A 57 -7.67 22.44 -17.49
N GLY A 58 -8.17 21.23 -17.67
CA GLY A 58 -9.37 20.74 -17.01
C GLY A 58 -10.68 20.93 -17.78
N THR A 59 -10.69 21.55 -18.96
CA THR A 59 -11.87 21.71 -19.80
C THR A 59 -11.98 20.69 -20.92
N GLY A 60 -10.88 20.43 -21.63
CA GLY A 60 -10.80 19.40 -22.67
C GLY A 60 -10.77 17.99 -22.07
N ARG A 61 -11.49 17.04 -22.67
CA ARG A 61 -11.46 15.63 -22.27
C ARG A 61 -10.26 14.94 -22.87
N ASN A 62 -9.54 14.18 -22.05
CA ASN A 62 -8.47 13.31 -22.52
C ASN A 62 -9.03 11.91 -22.80
N GLU A 63 -9.07 11.53 -24.07
CA GLU A 63 -9.68 10.28 -24.53
C GLU A 63 -8.73 9.06 -24.48
N GLU A 64 -7.48 9.24 -24.07
CA GLU A 64 -6.54 8.13 -23.89
C GLU A 64 -7.03 7.16 -22.82
N ASP A 65 -6.86 5.86 -23.07
CA ASP A 65 -7.17 4.83 -22.08
C ASP A 65 -6.06 4.73 -21.03
N SER A 66 -6.43 4.80 -19.77
CA SER A 66 -5.48 4.66 -18.65
C SER A 66 -5.16 3.21 -18.26
N LEU A 67 -5.71 2.22 -18.98
CA LEU A 67 -5.39 0.82 -18.74
C LEU A 67 -3.90 0.55 -19.00
N GLY A 68 -3.22 -0.01 -18.02
CA GLY A 68 -1.77 -0.28 -18.07
C GLY A 68 -0.90 0.77 -17.37
N HIS A 69 -1.46 1.95 -17.04
CA HIS A 69 -0.78 3.04 -16.37
C HIS A 69 -1.23 3.24 -14.92
N THR A 70 -2.21 2.47 -14.47
CA THR A 70 -2.75 2.52 -13.11
C THR A 70 -2.75 1.13 -12.47
N MET A 71 -2.75 1.10 -11.16
CA MET A 71 -2.96 -0.14 -10.40
C MET A 71 -4.38 -0.66 -10.56
N LEU A 72 -4.55 -1.96 -10.38
CA LEU A 72 -5.83 -2.64 -10.32
C LEU A 72 -6.13 -3.04 -8.86
N SER A 73 -7.39 -2.93 -8.50
CA SER A 73 -7.88 -3.48 -7.24
C SER A 73 -7.87 -5.01 -7.29
N VAL A 74 -7.56 -5.65 -6.17
CA VAL A 74 -7.51 -7.11 -6.08
C VAL A 74 -8.53 -7.61 -5.07
N VAL A 75 -9.32 -8.61 -5.49
CA VAL A 75 -10.22 -9.32 -4.58
C VAL A 75 -9.39 -10.14 -3.61
N ILE A 76 -9.55 -9.91 -2.32
CA ILE A 76 -8.87 -10.68 -1.27
C ILE A 76 -9.86 -11.58 -0.52
N ASN A 77 -9.35 -12.64 0.09
CA ASN A 77 -10.07 -13.34 1.14
C ASN A 77 -9.74 -12.64 2.47
N PRO A 78 -10.68 -11.95 3.13
CA PRO A 78 -10.42 -11.25 4.39
C PRO A 78 -10.35 -12.19 5.60
N PHE A 79 -10.65 -13.48 5.40
CA PHE A 79 -10.62 -14.45 6.49
C PHE A 79 -9.19 -14.76 6.90
N PHE A 80 -8.93 -14.64 8.18
CA PHE A 80 -7.71 -15.08 8.84
C PHE A 80 -8.08 -15.93 10.05
N ASP A 81 -7.53 -17.14 10.15
CA ASP A 81 -7.74 -18.00 11.29
C ASP A 81 -6.82 -17.58 12.43
N TRP A 82 -7.39 -16.97 13.43
CA TRP A 82 -6.69 -16.55 14.65
C TRP A 82 -6.42 -17.70 15.62
N GLY A 83 -6.99 -18.88 15.37
CA GLY A 83 -6.84 -20.05 16.25
C GLY A 83 -7.18 -19.71 17.70
N ASP A 84 -6.25 -20.02 18.62
CA ASP A 84 -6.38 -19.76 20.05
C ASP A 84 -5.81 -18.40 20.49
N ASP A 85 -5.47 -17.51 19.55
CA ASP A 85 -4.91 -16.21 19.87
C ASP A 85 -5.84 -15.39 20.77
N ARG A 86 -5.27 -14.74 21.76
CA ARG A 86 -5.95 -13.92 22.75
C ARG A 86 -5.18 -12.64 23.01
N ALA A 87 -5.89 -11.53 23.07
CA ALA A 87 -5.30 -10.26 23.48
C ALA A 87 -4.67 -10.39 24.89
N PRO A 88 -3.42 -10.00 25.10
CA PRO A 88 -2.69 -10.20 26.36
C PRO A 88 -3.25 -9.42 27.53
N LYS A 89 -4.11 -8.40 27.30
CA LYS A 89 -4.78 -7.56 28.33
C LYS A 89 -3.82 -6.98 29.37
N ILE A 90 -2.68 -6.48 28.91
CA ILE A 90 -1.68 -5.85 29.74
C ILE A 90 -2.20 -4.46 30.18
N PRO A 91 -2.13 -4.11 31.47
CA PRO A 91 -2.50 -2.78 31.96
C PRO A 91 -1.65 -1.70 31.28
N GLU A 92 -2.24 -0.52 31.04
CA GLU A 92 -1.56 0.60 30.39
C GLU A 92 -0.26 0.97 31.10
N GLY A 93 -0.25 1.03 32.44
CA GLY A 93 0.91 1.35 33.24
C GLY A 93 2.04 0.31 33.23
N GLU A 94 1.79 -0.88 32.68
CA GLU A 94 2.77 -1.97 32.52
C GLU A 94 3.13 -2.18 31.04
N SER A 95 2.58 -1.36 30.14
CA SER A 95 2.81 -1.49 28.71
C SER A 95 4.15 -0.89 28.31
N VAL A 96 4.94 -1.65 27.56
CA VAL A 96 6.20 -1.22 26.95
C VAL A 96 6.02 -1.31 25.43
N ILE A 97 5.95 -0.15 24.77
CA ILE A 97 5.76 -0.06 23.31
C ILE A 97 7.13 0.11 22.67
N TYR A 98 7.41 -0.72 21.67
CA TYR A 98 8.64 -0.66 20.88
C TYR A 98 8.32 -0.30 19.44
N GLU A 99 8.70 0.92 19.02
CA GLU A 99 8.55 1.35 17.64
C GLU A 99 9.68 0.81 16.76
N CYS A 100 9.36 0.18 15.63
CA CYS A 100 10.37 -0.35 14.75
C CYS A 100 9.94 -0.40 13.28
N HIS A 101 10.94 -0.43 12.40
CA HIS A 101 10.75 -0.63 10.97
C HIS A 101 10.86 -2.13 10.65
N VAL A 102 9.87 -2.72 9.97
CA VAL A 102 9.82 -4.16 9.66
C VAL A 102 11.13 -4.64 9.02
N LYS A 103 11.58 -3.98 7.95
CA LYS A 103 12.82 -4.34 7.27
C LYS A 103 14.05 -4.13 8.16
N GLY A 104 14.16 -2.95 8.78
CA GLY A 104 15.35 -2.58 9.57
C GLY A 104 15.58 -3.49 10.75
N MET A 105 14.51 -3.98 11.37
CA MET A 105 14.60 -4.80 12.58
C MET A 105 15.27 -6.16 12.35
N THR A 106 15.09 -6.77 11.19
CA THR A 106 15.54 -8.14 10.94
C THR A 106 16.53 -8.29 9.80
N GLN A 107 16.77 -7.24 8.99
CA GLN A 107 17.56 -7.31 7.75
C GLN A 107 18.97 -7.86 7.95
N THR A 108 19.62 -7.54 9.06
CA THR A 108 20.99 -7.95 9.36
C THR A 108 21.06 -8.93 10.53
N HIS A 109 19.92 -9.45 10.99
CA HIS A 109 19.88 -10.30 12.17
C HIS A 109 20.41 -11.70 11.87
N PRO A 110 21.53 -12.15 12.50
CA PRO A 110 22.21 -13.40 12.14
C PRO A 110 21.40 -14.65 12.47
N GLY A 111 20.53 -14.59 13.49
CA GLY A 111 19.69 -15.71 13.93
C GLY A 111 18.41 -15.91 13.13
N ILE A 112 18.14 -15.06 12.12
CA ILE A 112 16.96 -15.19 11.25
C ILE A 112 17.42 -15.73 9.90
N PRO A 113 16.71 -16.73 9.31
CA PRO A 113 16.97 -17.23 7.98
C PRO A 113 17.04 -16.10 6.95
N GLU A 114 17.97 -16.19 6.02
CA GLU A 114 18.28 -15.09 5.10
C GLU A 114 17.09 -14.69 4.23
N ASP A 115 16.31 -15.67 3.80
CA ASP A 115 15.08 -15.49 3.01
C ASP A 115 13.93 -14.81 3.77
N LEU A 116 13.96 -14.83 5.11
CA LEU A 116 12.97 -14.18 5.96
C LEU A 116 13.42 -12.78 6.44
N ARG A 117 14.70 -12.43 6.30
CA ARG A 117 15.22 -11.15 6.78
C ARG A 117 14.54 -9.97 6.07
N GLY A 118 14.20 -8.96 6.83
CA GLY A 118 13.55 -7.75 6.33
C GLY A 118 12.08 -7.92 5.98
N THR A 119 11.47 -9.04 6.32
CA THR A 119 10.06 -9.35 6.03
C THR A 119 9.20 -9.41 7.29
N TYR A 120 7.86 -9.44 7.12
CA TYR A 120 6.93 -9.69 8.23
C TYR A 120 7.15 -11.08 8.86
N ALA A 121 7.49 -12.08 8.05
CA ALA A 121 7.79 -13.42 8.56
C ALA A 121 9.07 -13.43 9.43
N GLY A 122 10.06 -12.59 9.07
CA GLY A 122 11.23 -12.35 9.90
C GLY A 122 10.89 -11.71 11.24
N MET A 123 9.96 -10.75 11.27
CA MET A 123 9.46 -10.14 12.51
C MET A 123 8.73 -11.15 13.39
N ALA A 124 7.98 -12.06 12.80
CA ALA A 124 7.25 -13.12 13.49
C ALA A 124 8.12 -14.34 13.84
N HIS A 125 9.40 -14.35 13.45
CA HIS A 125 10.29 -15.45 13.72
C HIS A 125 10.53 -15.60 15.23
N PRO A 126 10.55 -16.83 15.80
CA PRO A 126 10.70 -17.07 17.24
C PRO A 126 11.88 -16.32 17.87
N VAL A 127 13.02 -16.29 17.22
CA VAL A 127 14.22 -15.57 17.69
C VAL A 127 13.94 -14.09 17.94
N MET A 128 13.15 -13.43 17.08
CA MET A 128 12.79 -12.02 17.24
C MET A 128 11.75 -11.84 18.33
N VAL A 129 10.75 -12.71 18.37
CA VAL A 129 9.70 -12.68 19.40
C VAL A 129 10.30 -12.88 20.79
N ASP A 130 11.20 -13.83 20.96
CA ASP A 130 11.86 -14.11 22.23
C ASP A 130 12.76 -12.92 22.65
N TYR A 131 13.50 -12.34 21.71
CA TYR A 131 14.30 -11.14 21.98
C TYR A 131 13.45 -9.97 22.51
N LEU A 132 12.31 -9.70 21.88
CA LEU A 132 11.42 -8.62 22.31
C LEU A 132 10.76 -8.91 23.68
N LYS A 133 10.42 -10.18 23.94
CA LYS A 133 9.91 -10.61 25.25
C LYS A 133 10.95 -10.48 26.34
N ASP A 134 12.20 -10.85 26.06
CA ASP A 134 13.31 -10.73 27.02
C ASP A 134 13.62 -9.27 27.37
N LEU A 135 13.38 -8.33 26.42
CA LEU A 135 13.41 -6.89 26.67
C LEU A 135 12.23 -6.38 27.49
N GLY A 136 11.20 -7.20 27.73
CA GLY A 136 9.98 -6.78 28.40
C GLY A 136 9.01 -6.00 27.50
N VAL A 137 9.19 -6.04 26.17
CA VAL A 137 8.28 -5.40 25.22
C VAL A 137 6.92 -6.08 25.22
N THR A 138 5.86 -5.32 25.34
CA THR A 138 4.48 -5.83 25.39
C THR A 138 3.69 -5.53 24.12
N ALA A 139 4.12 -4.52 23.35
CA ALA A 139 3.51 -4.14 22.09
C ALA A 139 4.57 -3.65 21.10
N ILE A 140 4.39 -3.94 19.83
CA ILE A 140 5.21 -3.42 18.75
C ILE A 140 4.37 -2.39 17.98
N GLU A 141 4.93 -1.20 17.79
CA GLU A 141 4.41 -0.17 16.89
C GLU A 141 5.22 -0.19 15.61
N LEU A 142 4.61 -0.62 14.52
CA LEU A 142 5.30 -0.65 13.23
C LEU A 142 5.29 0.73 12.59
N LEU A 143 6.44 1.21 12.13
CA LEU A 143 6.52 2.32 11.19
C LEU A 143 5.59 2.04 10.00
N PRO A 144 5.07 3.09 9.31
CA PRO A 144 3.99 2.94 8.32
C PRO A 144 4.24 1.80 7.34
N VAL A 145 3.25 0.91 7.20
CA VAL A 145 3.31 -0.32 6.37
C VAL A 145 2.33 -0.27 5.20
N HIS A 146 1.60 0.83 5.03
CA HIS A 146 0.66 1.00 3.94
C HIS A 146 1.38 1.25 2.61
N GLN A 147 0.78 0.78 1.54
CA GLN A 147 1.21 1.13 0.19
C GLN A 147 1.07 2.64 -0.02
N PHE A 148 2.06 3.28 -0.64
CA PHE A 148 2.08 4.72 -0.92
C PHE A 148 2.63 4.97 -2.32
N LEU A 149 2.31 6.14 -2.85
CA LEU A 149 2.91 6.65 -4.08
C LEU A 149 4.09 7.55 -3.73
N GLN A 150 5.20 7.32 -4.40
CA GLN A 150 6.39 8.14 -4.22
C GLN A 150 6.31 9.37 -5.13
N ASP A 151 6.70 10.53 -4.61
CA ASP A 151 6.85 11.77 -5.38
C ASP A 151 7.94 11.58 -6.45
N ASP A 152 7.66 11.99 -7.71
CA ASP A 152 8.58 11.82 -8.83
C ASP A 152 9.92 12.48 -8.60
N ARG A 153 9.92 13.67 -8.02
CA ARG A 153 11.16 14.38 -7.68
C ARG A 153 12.04 13.56 -6.73
N LEU A 154 11.44 12.76 -5.86
CA LEU A 154 12.18 11.88 -4.94
C LEU A 154 12.66 10.61 -5.64
N ARG A 155 11.93 10.12 -6.64
CA ARG A 155 12.38 8.99 -7.48
C ARG A 155 13.65 9.33 -8.23
N ASP A 156 13.74 10.52 -8.80
CA ASP A 156 14.90 11.00 -9.57
C ASP A 156 16.16 11.17 -8.69
N LEU A 157 15.98 11.43 -7.40
CA LEU A 157 17.07 11.54 -6.43
C LEU A 157 17.58 10.19 -5.89
N GLY A 158 16.99 9.08 -6.33
CA GLY A 158 17.32 7.73 -5.88
C GLY A 158 16.47 7.27 -4.69
N PRO A 159 16.70 6.08 -4.14
CA PRO A 159 15.85 5.47 -3.13
C PRO A 159 15.88 6.23 -1.80
N VAL A 160 15.06 7.26 -1.69
CA VAL A 160 14.87 8.09 -0.49
C VAL A 160 13.70 7.57 0.36
N SER A 161 13.07 6.47 -0.06
CA SER A 161 11.93 5.92 0.65
C SER A 161 12.36 5.22 1.93
N TYR A 162 11.87 5.71 3.06
CA TYR A 162 11.98 5.03 4.35
C TYR A 162 11.29 3.65 4.39
N ILE A 163 10.48 3.32 3.37
CA ILE A 163 9.61 2.15 3.41
C ILE A 163 9.70 1.41 2.08
N HIS A 164 10.77 0.66 1.86
CA HIS A 164 10.78 -0.41 0.88
C HIS A 164 10.43 -1.72 1.60
N LEU A 165 9.13 -1.91 1.86
CA LEU A 165 8.61 -3.19 2.28
C LEU A 165 8.36 -4.02 1.02
N ARG A 166 9.16 -5.03 0.79
CA ARG A 166 8.74 -6.17 -0.02
C ARG A 166 7.97 -7.10 0.92
N ALA A 167 6.70 -7.28 0.61
CA ALA A 167 5.90 -8.35 1.20
C ALA A 167 6.41 -9.69 0.70
#